data_3d962ce1446ca6ae244f9d3ad9b6d56d
#
_entry.id   3d962ce1446ca6ae244f9d3ad9b6d56d
#
_cell.length_a   1.000
_cell.length_b   1.000
_cell.length_c   1.000
_cell.angle_alpha   90.00
_cell.angle_beta   90.00
_cell.angle_gamma   90.00
#
_symmetry.space_group_name_H-M   'P 1'
#
loop_
_entity.id
_entity.type
_entity.pdbx_description
1 polymer ?
#
loop_
_entity_poly.entity_id
_entity_poly.type
_entity_poly.pdbx_seq_one_letter_code
_entity_poly.pdbx_strand_id
1 'polypeptide(L)'
;MKIKLLALALLAMTEFPAFSQEEFIEPPSRHLTRIPFTQLTGGIVIIQAQLDEYPDTLNFVLDTGSSGISLDSTTADYLKLKPVATDRTIRGIAGIRKVPFLYNQVLKFPNLIVDSLDFHVNDYSILTAVYGERIDGIIGYSLLSRYIVKINYDSLYLDICSQGTMRYPRGGYLLKPALTTLPVQHLRVRDAKAVNSRFLYDIGAGVCVMLSREFVADSALLHKKRKMLSKEGEGVGGKIDMHVTVIREVKLGPYKFRAVPTYVFDDVYNVTSYPYLGGLIGNDILRRFNTILNYAKKDFYLIPNSHYGDPFDYSYSGIELYFVEGYIIVGDVAKDSPAEAAGLKEEDIVIAVNNNFSQNLNQYKIALQAPNQRIKLIVRRGEELKEISFKVSSIL
;
A
#
# COMPACT_ATOMS: atom_id res chain seq x y z
N MET A 1 -46.32 13.89 67.09
CA MET A 1 -46.83 13.17 65.86
C MET A 1 -46.24 13.64 64.54
N LYS A 2 -45.87 14.90 64.37
CA LYS A 2 -45.30 15.41 63.10
C LYS A 2 -43.87 15.01 62.76
N ILE A 3 -43.06 14.72 63.80
CA ILE A 3 -41.63 14.30 63.59
C ILE A 3 -41.53 12.84 63.14
N LYS A 4 -42.45 11.95 63.56
CA LYS A 4 -42.45 10.52 63.17
C LYS A 4 -42.89 10.32 61.69
N LEU A 5 -43.74 11.21 61.15
CA LEU A 5 -44.16 11.17 59.75
C LEU A 5 -43.05 11.65 58.82
N LEU A 6 -42.19 12.55 59.25
CA LEU A 6 -41.08 13.07 58.45
C LEU A 6 -39.95 12.00 58.32
N ALA A 7 -39.73 11.24 59.39
CA ALA A 7 -38.75 10.13 59.37
C ALA A 7 -39.19 8.98 58.48
N LEU A 8 -40.52 8.70 58.43
CA LEU A 8 -41.03 7.63 57.53
C LEU A 8 -41.01 8.05 56.05
N ALA A 9 -41.22 9.32 55.76
CA ALA A 9 -41.10 9.86 54.40
C ALA A 9 -39.64 9.93 53.88
N LEU A 10 -38.64 10.11 54.78
CA LEU A 10 -37.22 10.06 54.41
C LEU A 10 -36.75 8.62 54.19
N LEU A 11 -37.32 7.60 54.89
CA LEU A 11 -36.97 6.21 54.65
C LEU A 11 -37.57 5.62 53.37
N ALA A 12 -38.69 6.17 52.88
CA ALA A 12 -39.32 5.75 51.63
C ALA A 12 -38.63 6.28 50.36
N MET A 13 -37.66 7.22 50.48
CA MET A 13 -36.92 7.79 49.35
C MET A 13 -35.60 7.06 49.06
N THR A 14 -35.25 6.00 49.77
CA THR A 14 -33.97 5.34 49.58
C THR A 14 -34.02 4.04 48.77
N GLU A 15 -35.18 3.66 48.25
CA GLU A 15 -35.30 2.54 47.30
C GLU A 15 -35.46 3.03 45.89
N PHE A 16 -34.46 3.77 45.36
CA PHE A 16 -34.27 3.79 43.93
C PHE A 16 -33.61 2.45 43.53
N PRO A 17 -34.25 1.67 42.64
CA PRO A 17 -33.56 0.54 42.09
C PRO A 17 -32.32 1.08 41.43
N ALA A 18 -31.14 0.70 41.93
CA ALA A 18 -29.90 0.87 41.22
C ALA A 18 -30.04 0.04 39.94
N PHE A 19 -30.38 0.67 38.82
CA PHE A 19 -30.24 0.06 37.52
C PHE A 19 -28.75 -0.19 37.39
N SER A 20 -28.34 -1.43 37.65
CA SER A 20 -27.06 -1.93 37.23
C SER A 20 -27.01 -1.76 35.71
N GLN A 21 -26.32 -0.75 35.23
CA GLN A 21 -25.94 -0.71 33.83
C GLN A 21 -25.06 -1.93 33.65
N GLU A 22 -25.55 -2.92 32.91
CA GLU A 22 -24.70 -4.02 32.46
C GLU A 22 -23.56 -3.38 31.65
N GLU A 23 -22.37 -3.35 32.25
CA GLU A 23 -21.18 -2.90 31.58
C GLU A 23 -20.82 -3.97 30.57
N PHE A 24 -21.07 -3.71 29.29
CA PHE A 24 -20.69 -4.61 28.22
C PHE A 24 -19.17 -4.66 28.13
N ILE A 25 -18.58 -5.71 28.72
CA ILE A 25 -17.15 -5.95 28.64
C ILE A 25 -16.86 -6.65 27.31
N GLU A 26 -16.22 -5.93 26.41
CA GLU A 26 -15.79 -6.50 25.12
C GLU A 26 -14.82 -7.68 25.36
N PRO A 27 -15.06 -8.87 24.77
CA PRO A 27 -14.21 -10.02 24.97
C PRO A 27 -12.78 -9.79 24.47
N PRO A 28 -11.78 -10.49 24.97
CA PRO A 28 -10.43 -10.39 24.46
C PRO A 28 -10.35 -10.89 23.01
N SER A 29 -9.57 -10.19 22.18
CA SER A 29 -9.26 -10.63 20.82
C SER A 29 -8.52 -11.96 20.83
N ARG A 30 -8.90 -12.87 19.92
CA ARG A 30 -8.30 -14.20 19.76
C ARG A 30 -7.58 -14.29 18.43
N HIS A 31 -6.42 -14.94 18.42
CA HIS A 31 -5.72 -15.29 17.18
C HIS A 31 -6.56 -16.33 16.40
N LEU A 32 -6.81 -16.09 15.12
CA LEU A 32 -7.58 -16.96 14.23
C LEU A 32 -6.68 -17.73 13.28
N THR A 33 -5.78 -17.04 12.60
CA THR A 33 -4.87 -17.66 11.63
C THR A 33 -3.61 -16.84 11.45
N ARG A 34 -2.55 -17.51 10.97
CA ARG A 34 -1.31 -16.90 10.48
C ARG A 34 -1.15 -17.19 9.00
N ILE A 35 -0.90 -16.15 8.22
CA ILE A 35 -0.76 -16.19 6.77
C ILE A 35 0.64 -15.71 6.43
N PRO A 36 1.51 -16.52 5.82
CA PRO A 36 2.78 -16.05 5.28
C PRO A 36 2.52 -15.09 4.11
N PHE A 37 3.42 -14.14 3.87
CA PHE A 37 3.33 -13.26 2.72
C PHE A 37 4.67 -13.14 1.99
N THR A 38 4.59 -12.84 0.70
CA THR A 38 5.74 -12.42 -0.11
C THR A 38 5.80 -10.90 -0.11
N GLN A 39 7.00 -10.35 0.07
CA GLN A 39 7.23 -8.92 -0.01
C GLN A 39 7.93 -8.59 -1.34
N LEU A 40 7.33 -7.71 -2.12
CA LEU A 40 7.89 -7.20 -3.37
C LEU A 40 8.56 -5.84 -3.17
N THR A 41 9.19 -5.33 -4.23
CA THR A 41 9.82 -3.99 -4.25
C THR A 41 8.85 -2.92 -3.76
N GLY A 42 9.34 -1.93 -3.00
CA GLY A 42 8.49 -0.92 -2.34
C GLY A 42 7.72 -1.44 -1.12
N GLY A 43 7.96 -2.69 -0.72
CA GLY A 43 7.33 -3.29 0.46
C GLY A 43 5.94 -3.88 0.21
N ILE A 44 5.48 -3.98 -1.03
CA ILE A 44 4.17 -4.52 -1.37
C ILE A 44 4.00 -5.92 -0.81
N VAL A 45 2.87 -6.15 -0.14
CA VAL A 45 2.54 -7.40 0.54
C VAL A 45 1.61 -8.23 -0.33
N ILE A 46 2.05 -9.42 -0.71
CA ILE A 46 1.24 -10.42 -1.43
C ILE A 46 0.88 -11.55 -0.48
N ILE A 47 -0.41 -11.78 -0.31
CA ILE A 47 -0.95 -12.90 0.46
C ILE A 47 -1.68 -13.86 -0.45
N GLN A 48 -1.75 -15.12 -0.04
CA GLN A 48 -2.40 -16.18 -0.79
C GLN A 48 -3.71 -16.61 -0.15
N ALA A 49 -4.74 -16.82 -0.97
CA ALA A 49 -6.03 -17.33 -0.56
C ALA A 49 -6.66 -18.19 -1.67
N GLN A 50 -7.60 -19.05 -1.31
CA GLN A 50 -8.48 -19.73 -2.25
C GLN A 50 -9.83 -19.01 -2.32
N LEU A 51 -10.42 -19.00 -3.51
CA LEU A 51 -11.73 -18.40 -3.74
C LEU A 51 -12.79 -19.51 -3.87
N ASP A 52 -13.83 -19.45 -3.05
CA ASP A 52 -14.94 -20.41 -3.03
C ASP A 52 -14.45 -21.88 -3.03
N GLU A 53 -14.96 -22.69 -3.94
CA GLU A 53 -14.59 -24.11 -4.09
C GLU A 53 -13.46 -24.34 -5.10
N TYR A 54 -12.86 -23.27 -5.65
CA TYR A 54 -11.77 -23.41 -6.59
C TYR A 54 -10.49 -23.83 -5.87
N PRO A 55 -9.78 -24.86 -6.37
CA PRO A 55 -8.58 -25.38 -5.71
C PRO A 55 -7.34 -24.46 -5.88
N ASP A 56 -7.43 -23.52 -6.81
CA ASP A 56 -6.31 -22.64 -7.15
C ASP A 56 -6.00 -21.68 -6.00
N THR A 57 -4.71 -21.50 -5.78
CA THR A 57 -4.21 -20.48 -4.84
C THR A 57 -3.99 -19.19 -5.59
N LEU A 58 -4.70 -18.14 -5.19
CA LEU A 58 -4.69 -16.82 -5.81
C LEU A 58 -3.83 -15.84 -5.01
N ASN A 59 -3.13 -14.95 -5.71
CA ASN A 59 -2.26 -13.94 -5.13
C ASN A 59 -2.99 -12.59 -5.00
N PHE A 60 -3.10 -12.09 -3.79
CA PHE A 60 -3.76 -10.81 -3.51
C PHE A 60 -2.78 -9.79 -2.92
N VAL A 61 -2.81 -8.58 -3.45
CA VAL A 61 -2.15 -7.42 -2.82
C VAL A 61 -2.95 -7.02 -1.58
N LEU A 62 -2.29 -6.88 -0.43
CA LEU A 62 -2.90 -6.30 0.77
C LEU A 62 -2.79 -4.77 0.70
N ASP A 63 -3.93 -4.07 0.73
CA ASP A 63 -3.99 -2.65 0.39
C ASP A 63 -4.95 -1.88 1.31
N THR A 64 -4.43 -1.00 2.15
CA THR A 64 -5.25 -0.09 2.97
C THR A 64 -5.79 1.11 2.19
N GLY A 65 -5.27 1.37 1.00
CA GLY A 65 -5.77 2.38 0.05
C GLY A 65 -6.97 1.90 -0.77
N SER A 66 -7.33 0.61 -0.68
CA SER A 66 -8.51 0.05 -1.34
C SER A 66 -9.72 0.01 -0.42
N SER A 67 -10.84 0.60 -0.89
CA SER A 67 -12.11 0.63 -0.14
C SER A 67 -12.90 -0.69 -0.16
N GLY A 68 -12.46 -1.67 -0.96
CA GLY A 68 -13.18 -2.91 -1.17
C GLY A 68 -12.27 -4.13 -1.22
N ILE A 69 -12.71 -5.08 -2.00
CA ILE A 69 -11.97 -6.26 -2.40
C ILE A 69 -12.21 -6.48 -3.89
N SER A 70 -11.23 -6.99 -4.61
CA SER A 70 -11.33 -7.13 -6.06
C SER A 70 -10.71 -8.42 -6.56
N LEU A 71 -11.14 -8.82 -7.76
CA LEU A 71 -10.57 -9.93 -8.51
C LEU A 71 -10.11 -9.43 -9.88
N ASP A 72 -9.03 -9.99 -10.37
CA ASP A 72 -8.55 -9.73 -11.72
C ASP A 72 -9.51 -10.31 -12.77
N SER A 73 -9.70 -9.59 -13.88
CA SER A 73 -10.62 -10.00 -14.94
C SER A 73 -10.16 -11.28 -15.62
N THR A 74 -8.88 -11.47 -15.86
CA THR A 74 -8.35 -12.70 -16.47
C THR A 74 -8.48 -13.90 -15.52
N THR A 75 -8.37 -13.66 -14.21
CA THR A 75 -8.61 -14.67 -13.18
C THR A 75 -10.11 -15.04 -13.13
N ALA A 76 -11.00 -14.04 -13.20
CA ALA A 76 -12.44 -14.31 -13.23
C ALA A 76 -12.83 -15.14 -14.46
N ASP A 77 -12.27 -14.84 -15.63
CA ASP A 77 -12.50 -15.60 -16.87
C ASP A 77 -11.92 -17.02 -16.78
N TYR A 78 -10.72 -17.18 -16.26
CA TYR A 78 -10.08 -18.49 -16.03
C TYR A 78 -10.93 -19.38 -15.13
N LEU A 79 -11.46 -18.84 -14.04
CA LEU A 79 -12.34 -19.53 -13.10
C LEU A 79 -13.79 -19.64 -13.61
N LYS A 80 -14.08 -19.12 -14.82
CA LYS A 80 -15.42 -19.13 -15.45
C LYS A 80 -16.51 -18.49 -14.58
N LEU A 81 -16.13 -17.49 -13.80
CA LEU A 81 -17.05 -16.69 -12.99
C LEU A 81 -17.91 -15.80 -13.90
N LYS A 82 -19.07 -15.39 -13.41
CA LYS A 82 -20.01 -14.55 -14.17
C LYS A 82 -20.26 -13.23 -13.42
N PRO A 83 -19.39 -12.23 -13.57
CA PRO A 83 -19.60 -10.94 -12.94
C PRO A 83 -20.86 -10.25 -13.45
N VAL A 84 -21.60 -9.62 -12.54
CA VAL A 84 -22.81 -8.86 -12.85
C VAL A 84 -22.42 -7.43 -13.19
N ALA A 85 -22.83 -6.95 -14.37
CA ALA A 85 -22.59 -5.57 -14.78
C ALA A 85 -23.27 -4.57 -13.83
N THR A 86 -22.58 -3.49 -13.48
CA THR A 86 -23.08 -2.44 -12.59
C THR A 86 -22.71 -1.05 -13.10
N ASP A 87 -23.39 -0.01 -12.58
CA ASP A 87 -23.00 1.38 -12.77
C ASP A 87 -21.99 1.90 -11.72
N ARG A 88 -21.53 1.02 -10.83
CA ARG A 88 -20.52 1.38 -9.82
C ARG A 88 -19.18 1.65 -10.48
N THR A 89 -18.47 2.66 -9.98
CA THR A 89 -17.17 3.03 -10.48
C THR A 89 -16.10 2.85 -9.41
N ILE A 90 -14.91 2.47 -9.85
CA ILE A 90 -13.68 2.56 -9.06
C ILE A 90 -12.85 3.74 -9.59
N ARG A 91 -12.08 4.33 -8.69
CA ARG A 91 -11.15 5.41 -9.02
C ARG A 91 -9.74 4.94 -8.69
N GLY A 92 -8.89 4.97 -9.68
CA GLY A 92 -7.46 4.72 -9.54
C GLY A 92 -6.63 5.93 -9.97
N ILE A 93 -5.33 5.85 -9.80
CA ILE A 93 -4.40 6.94 -10.07
C ILE A 93 -4.41 7.36 -11.56
N ALA A 94 -4.68 6.44 -12.46
CA ALA A 94 -4.68 6.66 -13.90
C ALA A 94 -6.08 6.61 -14.54
N GLY A 95 -7.16 6.56 -13.77
CA GLY A 95 -8.50 6.56 -14.36
C GLY A 95 -9.67 6.27 -13.43
N ILE A 96 -10.87 6.46 -13.97
CA ILE A 96 -12.13 6.07 -13.37
C ILE A 96 -12.77 5.04 -14.31
N ARG A 97 -13.19 3.89 -13.78
CA ARG A 97 -13.77 2.80 -14.56
C ARG A 97 -15.04 2.28 -13.92
N LYS A 98 -16.05 1.96 -14.73
CA LYS A 98 -17.19 1.15 -14.31
C LYS A 98 -16.71 -0.30 -14.17
N VAL A 99 -17.17 -0.98 -13.12
CA VAL A 99 -16.74 -2.35 -12.82
C VAL A 99 -17.93 -3.25 -12.55
N PRO A 100 -17.92 -4.49 -13.06
CA PRO A 100 -18.87 -5.51 -12.67
C PRO A 100 -18.53 -6.10 -11.29
N PHE A 101 -19.49 -6.81 -10.69
CA PHE A 101 -19.35 -7.38 -9.35
C PHE A 101 -19.65 -8.88 -9.33
N LEU A 102 -18.93 -9.57 -8.46
CA LEU A 102 -19.21 -10.92 -7.98
C LEU A 102 -19.68 -10.81 -6.54
N TYR A 103 -20.90 -11.28 -6.26
CA TYR A 103 -21.51 -11.14 -4.94
C TYR A 103 -21.38 -12.42 -4.12
N ASN A 104 -21.32 -12.25 -2.77
CA ASN A 104 -21.35 -13.35 -1.80
C ASN A 104 -20.22 -14.39 -1.98
N GLN A 105 -19.05 -13.97 -2.40
CA GLN A 105 -17.91 -14.86 -2.54
C GLN A 105 -17.29 -15.19 -1.17
N VAL A 106 -16.52 -16.29 -1.12
CA VAL A 106 -15.86 -16.79 0.06
C VAL A 106 -14.36 -16.85 -0.16
N LEU A 107 -13.57 -16.22 0.72
CA LEU A 107 -12.12 -16.42 0.76
C LEU A 107 -11.75 -17.43 1.85
N LYS A 108 -10.91 -18.39 1.49
CA LYS A 108 -10.38 -19.41 2.39
C LYS A 108 -8.89 -19.20 2.63
N PHE A 109 -8.55 -19.00 3.89
CA PHE A 109 -7.19 -18.97 4.40
C PHE A 109 -6.97 -20.21 5.29
N PRO A 110 -5.75 -20.56 5.69
CA PRO A 110 -5.53 -21.59 6.70
C PRO A 110 -6.35 -21.31 7.96
N ASN A 111 -7.23 -22.24 8.33
CA ASN A 111 -8.11 -22.16 9.53
C ASN A 111 -9.04 -20.93 9.60
N LEU A 112 -9.25 -20.20 8.50
CA LEU A 112 -10.15 -19.06 8.46
C LEU A 112 -10.91 -19.02 7.13
N ILE A 113 -12.22 -18.98 7.23
CA ILE A 113 -13.14 -18.79 6.10
C ILE A 113 -13.80 -17.43 6.28
N VAL A 114 -13.74 -16.61 5.25
CA VAL A 114 -14.36 -15.26 5.20
C VAL A 114 -15.40 -15.23 4.10
N ASP A 115 -16.66 -15.25 4.50
CA ASP A 115 -17.81 -15.24 3.60
C ASP A 115 -18.36 -13.84 3.35
N SER A 116 -19.42 -13.79 2.55
CA SER A 116 -20.18 -12.56 2.25
C SER A 116 -19.28 -11.42 1.78
N LEU A 117 -18.40 -11.72 0.82
CA LEU A 117 -17.51 -10.76 0.19
C LEU A 117 -18.02 -10.41 -1.20
N ASP A 118 -18.17 -9.12 -1.49
CA ASP A 118 -18.53 -8.61 -2.80
C ASP A 118 -17.28 -8.08 -3.51
N PHE A 119 -16.84 -8.81 -4.54
CA PHE A 119 -15.65 -8.45 -5.32
C PHE A 119 -16.06 -7.58 -6.50
N HIS A 120 -15.39 -6.47 -6.70
CA HIS A 120 -15.42 -5.85 -8.03
C HIS A 120 -14.35 -6.50 -8.91
N VAL A 121 -14.64 -6.61 -10.21
CA VAL A 121 -13.72 -7.20 -11.18
C VAL A 121 -13.07 -6.09 -11.98
N ASN A 122 -11.74 -6.11 -12.05
CA ASN A 122 -10.93 -5.12 -12.76
C ASN A 122 -9.71 -5.78 -13.39
N ASP A 123 -9.16 -5.16 -14.41
CA ASP A 123 -7.94 -5.60 -15.08
C ASP A 123 -6.70 -5.18 -14.26
N TYR A 124 -5.93 -6.17 -13.82
CA TYR A 124 -4.67 -6.00 -13.10
C TYR A 124 -3.44 -6.48 -13.89
N SER A 125 -3.56 -6.62 -15.21
CA SER A 125 -2.45 -7.01 -16.10
C SER A 125 -1.23 -6.09 -15.93
N ILE A 126 -1.46 -4.79 -15.77
CA ILE A 126 -0.38 -3.81 -15.53
C ILE A 126 0.35 -4.09 -14.20
N LEU A 127 -0.37 -4.43 -13.12
CA LEU A 127 0.26 -4.76 -11.84
C LEU A 127 1.05 -6.07 -11.94
N THR A 128 0.52 -7.07 -12.63
CA THR A 128 1.23 -8.31 -12.93
C THR A 128 2.52 -8.04 -13.70
N ALA A 129 2.46 -7.18 -14.72
CA ALA A 129 3.64 -6.80 -15.49
C ALA A 129 4.67 -6.04 -14.63
N VAL A 130 4.22 -5.11 -13.79
CA VAL A 130 5.08 -4.30 -12.91
C VAL A 130 5.77 -5.14 -11.85
N TYR A 131 5.07 -6.08 -11.24
CA TYR A 131 5.63 -6.88 -10.15
C TYR A 131 6.33 -8.15 -10.62
N GLY A 132 6.05 -8.62 -11.84
CA GLY A 132 6.57 -9.88 -12.35
C GLY A 132 5.99 -11.11 -11.67
N GLU A 133 4.91 -10.90 -10.93
CA GLU A 133 4.14 -11.91 -10.22
C GLU A 133 2.66 -11.75 -10.59
N ARG A 134 1.98 -12.86 -10.80
CA ARG A 134 0.55 -12.83 -11.11
C ARG A 134 -0.21 -12.19 -9.95
N ILE A 135 -0.97 -11.15 -10.23
CA ILE A 135 -1.85 -10.47 -9.27
C ILE A 135 -3.29 -10.83 -9.61
N ASP A 136 -3.89 -11.66 -8.78
CA ASP A 136 -5.25 -12.14 -8.95
C ASP A 136 -6.29 -11.20 -8.34
N GLY A 137 -5.86 -10.25 -7.49
CA GLY A 137 -6.77 -9.27 -6.90
C GLY A 137 -6.13 -8.40 -5.83
N ILE A 138 -6.97 -7.60 -5.20
CA ILE A 138 -6.60 -6.70 -4.10
C ILE A 138 -7.52 -6.94 -2.92
N ILE A 139 -6.96 -7.07 -1.72
CA ILE A 139 -7.69 -7.18 -0.45
C ILE A 139 -7.52 -5.89 0.33
N GLY A 140 -8.62 -5.15 0.50
CA GLY A 140 -8.66 -3.89 1.23
C GLY A 140 -9.64 -3.90 2.39
N TYR A 141 -10.36 -2.79 2.54
CA TYR A 141 -11.26 -2.52 3.67
C TYR A 141 -12.27 -3.64 3.95
N SER A 142 -12.80 -4.29 2.92
CA SER A 142 -13.82 -5.35 3.09
C SER A 142 -13.37 -6.49 3.99
N LEU A 143 -12.07 -6.80 4.03
CA LEU A 143 -11.48 -7.78 4.96
C LEU A 143 -10.91 -7.08 6.19
N LEU A 144 -10.12 -6.00 6.00
CA LEU A 144 -9.39 -5.33 7.06
C LEU A 144 -10.31 -4.76 8.15
N SER A 145 -11.54 -4.37 7.81
CA SER A 145 -12.52 -3.88 8.78
C SER A 145 -13.13 -4.96 9.68
N ARG A 146 -13.09 -6.23 9.27
CA ARG A 146 -13.69 -7.35 10.00
C ARG A 146 -12.80 -7.91 11.10
N TYR A 147 -11.49 -7.67 11.00
CA TYR A 147 -10.46 -8.29 11.83
C TYR A 147 -9.46 -7.28 12.39
N ILE A 148 -8.74 -7.69 13.43
CA ILE A 148 -7.50 -7.04 13.82
C ILE A 148 -6.38 -7.75 13.06
N VAL A 149 -5.64 -7.01 12.23
CA VAL A 149 -4.58 -7.54 11.38
C VAL A 149 -3.22 -7.08 11.91
N LYS A 150 -2.34 -8.03 12.23
CA LYS A 150 -0.95 -7.74 12.62
C LYS A 150 -0.03 -8.12 11.47
N ILE A 151 0.72 -7.15 10.97
CA ILE A 151 1.67 -7.33 9.88
C ILE A 151 3.07 -7.36 10.49
N ASN A 152 3.78 -8.45 10.31
CA ASN A 152 5.17 -8.61 10.75
C ASN A 152 6.09 -8.65 9.53
N TYR A 153 6.76 -7.54 9.26
CA TYR A 153 7.70 -7.43 8.14
C TYR A 153 9.07 -8.06 8.41
N ASP A 154 9.44 -8.27 9.69
CA ASP A 154 10.69 -8.98 10.03
C ASP A 154 10.61 -10.47 9.70
N SER A 155 9.43 -11.07 9.88
CA SER A 155 9.21 -12.51 9.74
C SER A 155 8.25 -12.87 8.61
N LEU A 156 7.79 -11.88 7.83
CA LEU A 156 6.97 -12.01 6.62
C LEU A 156 5.68 -12.82 6.85
N TYR A 157 4.89 -12.45 7.85
CA TYR A 157 3.58 -13.05 8.08
C TYR A 157 2.54 -12.02 8.57
N LEU A 158 1.28 -12.36 8.37
CA LEU A 158 0.12 -11.69 8.95
C LEU A 158 -0.46 -12.59 10.05
N ASP A 159 -0.79 -12.03 11.20
CA ASP A 159 -1.71 -12.66 12.16
C ASP A 159 -3.08 -11.99 12.04
N ILE A 160 -4.10 -12.77 11.75
CA ILE A 160 -5.49 -12.35 11.75
C ILE A 160 -6.10 -12.71 13.11
N CYS A 161 -6.70 -11.71 13.76
CA CYS A 161 -7.32 -11.87 15.06
C CYS A 161 -8.79 -11.41 15.02
N SER A 162 -9.63 -12.00 15.86
CA SER A 162 -11.02 -11.53 16.04
C SER A 162 -11.04 -10.11 16.58
N GLN A 163 -12.14 -9.40 16.37
CA GLN A 163 -12.41 -8.16 17.11
C GLN A 163 -12.44 -8.45 18.62
N GLY A 164 -12.15 -7.43 19.41
CA GLY A 164 -12.11 -7.55 20.86
C GLY A 164 -11.04 -6.66 21.50
N THR A 165 -10.90 -6.77 22.83
CA THR A 165 -9.86 -6.04 23.56
C THR A 165 -8.49 -6.60 23.26
N MET A 166 -7.50 -5.73 23.05
CA MET A 166 -6.13 -6.11 22.78
C MET A 166 -5.17 -5.22 23.57
N ARG A 167 -4.13 -5.81 24.14
CA ARG A 167 -3.00 -5.08 24.70
C ARG A 167 -1.95 -4.87 23.60
N TYR A 168 -1.58 -3.64 23.35
CA TYR A 168 -0.49 -3.32 22.42
C TYR A 168 0.85 -3.59 23.12
N PRO A 169 1.84 -4.15 22.39
CA PRO A 169 3.17 -4.40 22.96
C PRO A 169 3.88 -3.09 23.30
N ARG A 170 4.91 -3.16 24.14
CA ARG A 170 5.73 -1.97 24.47
C ARG A 170 6.63 -1.58 23.30
N GLY A 171 7.05 -0.32 23.26
CA GLY A 171 8.04 0.18 22.28
C GLY A 171 7.45 0.72 20.97
N GLY A 172 6.14 0.70 20.81
CA GLY A 172 5.46 1.27 19.65
C GLY A 172 4.72 2.56 19.94
N TYR A 173 4.02 3.06 18.94
CA TYR A 173 3.20 4.28 19.00
C TYR A 173 1.84 4.06 18.37
N LEU A 174 0.81 4.54 19.06
CA LEU A 174 -0.58 4.44 18.62
C LEU A 174 -0.95 5.64 17.78
N LEU A 175 -1.23 5.40 16.50
CA LEU A 175 -1.86 6.35 15.61
C LEU A 175 -3.39 6.23 15.70
N LYS A 176 -4.08 7.35 15.58
CA LYS A 176 -5.54 7.43 15.48
C LYS A 176 -5.93 8.04 14.12
N PRO A 177 -5.93 7.26 13.04
CA PRO A 177 -6.32 7.79 11.75
C PRO A 177 -7.78 8.23 11.75
N ALA A 178 -8.08 9.29 11.00
CA ALA A 178 -9.45 9.56 10.61
C ALA A 178 -9.86 8.45 9.62
N LEU A 179 -10.89 7.71 9.96
CA LEU A 179 -11.30 6.51 9.24
C LEU A 179 -12.79 6.55 8.95
N THR A 180 -13.14 6.58 7.68
CA THR A 180 -14.46 6.20 7.16
C THR A 180 -14.39 4.82 6.53
N THR A 181 -13.72 4.72 5.40
CA THR A 181 -13.36 3.48 4.71
C THR A 181 -11.83 3.43 4.56
N LEU A 182 -11.24 4.53 4.07
CA LEU A 182 -9.79 4.63 3.88
C LEU A 182 -9.16 5.37 5.08
N PRO A 183 -8.01 4.90 5.57
CA PRO A 183 -7.33 5.50 6.71
C PRO A 183 -6.58 6.76 6.32
N VAL A 184 -6.91 7.87 6.97
CA VAL A 184 -6.28 9.17 6.76
C VAL A 184 -5.47 9.55 7.98
N GLN A 185 -4.18 9.80 7.81
CA GLN A 185 -3.24 10.10 8.87
C GLN A 185 -2.63 11.50 8.71
N HIS A 186 -2.43 12.19 9.82
CA HIS A 186 -1.69 13.46 9.85
C HIS A 186 -0.18 13.18 9.73
N LEU A 187 0.45 13.87 8.78
CA LEU A 187 1.89 13.91 8.61
C LEU A 187 2.39 15.35 8.64
N ARG A 188 3.64 15.50 9.06
CA ARG A 188 4.41 16.71 8.80
C ARG A 188 5.45 16.41 7.73
N VAL A 189 5.38 17.11 6.61
CA VAL A 189 6.36 17.08 5.53
C VAL A 189 7.17 18.38 5.53
N ARG A 190 8.46 18.31 5.25
CA ARG A 190 9.33 19.50 5.26
C ARG A 190 10.37 19.44 4.16
N ASP A 191 10.45 20.52 3.38
CA ASP A 191 11.55 20.80 2.47
C ASP A 191 11.92 22.28 2.55
N ALA A 192 11.42 23.18 1.69
CA ALA A 192 11.56 24.63 1.84
C ALA A 192 10.76 25.13 3.05
N LYS A 193 9.54 24.62 3.18
CA LYS A 193 8.64 24.88 4.30
C LYS A 193 8.29 23.59 5.01
N ALA A 194 7.81 23.70 6.25
CA ALA A 194 7.22 22.60 6.98
C ALA A 194 5.70 22.72 6.90
N VAL A 195 5.04 21.67 6.45
CA VAL A 195 3.59 21.63 6.24
C VAL A 195 3.03 20.43 7.00
N ASN A 196 1.99 20.69 7.81
CA ASN A 196 1.19 19.63 8.41
C ASN A 196 -0.07 19.44 7.54
N SER A 197 -0.32 18.23 7.09
CA SER A 197 -1.51 17.92 6.29
C SER A 197 -1.97 16.50 6.56
N ARG A 198 -3.09 16.13 5.93
CA ARG A 198 -3.66 14.80 5.96
C ARG A 198 -3.19 14.01 4.74
N PHE A 199 -2.90 12.74 4.94
CA PHE A 199 -2.41 11.84 3.92
C PHE A 199 -3.12 10.50 4.02
N LEU A 200 -3.41 9.86 2.91
CA LEU A 200 -3.86 8.48 2.88
C LEU A 200 -2.75 7.59 3.43
N TYR A 201 -3.08 6.67 4.34
CA TYR A 201 -2.18 5.64 4.85
C TYR A 201 -2.33 4.40 3.98
N ASP A 202 -1.35 4.13 3.11
CA ASP A 202 -1.50 3.22 1.99
C ASP A 202 -0.37 2.19 1.92
N ILE A 203 -0.64 0.94 2.39
CA ILE A 203 0.32 -0.17 2.27
C ILE A 203 0.31 -0.82 0.90
N GLY A 204 -0.66 -0.52 0.05
CA GLY A 204 -0.73 -0.96 -1.35
C GLY A 204 0.13 -0.12 -2.30
N ALA A 205 0.62 1.05 -1.84
CA ALA A 205 1.48 1.92 -2.64
C ALA A 205 2.96 1.68 -2.32
N GLY A 206 3.73 1.15 -3.27
CA GLY A 206 5.17 0.83 -3.13
C GLY A 206 6.11 2.03 -3.17
N VAL A 207 5.69 3.18 -2.68
CA VAL A 207 6.44 4.45 -2.64
C VAL A 207 6.60 4.95 -1.20
N CYS A 208 7.50 5.92 -0.98
CA CYS A 208 7.61 6.57 0.32
C CYS A 208 6.46 7.57 0.55
N VAL A 209 6.38 8.57 -0.30
CA VAL A 209 5.36 9.63 -0.26
C VAL A 209 4.99 10.01 -1.68
N MET A 210 3.71 10.22 -1.92
CA MET A 210 3.20 10.77 -3.17
C MET A 210 2.38 12.01 -2.87
N LEU A 211 2.63 13.10 -3.60
CA LEU A 211 2.02 14.41 -3.41
C LEU A 211 1.31 14.85 -4.69
N SER A 212 0.12 15.41 -4.59
CA SER A 212 -0.47 16.11 -5.72
C SER A 212 0.32 17.39 -6.04
N ARG A 213 0.41 17.74 -7.32
CA ARG A 213 1.10 18.97 -7.77
C ARG A 213 0.44 20.21 -7.18
N GLU A 214 -0.88 20.21 -7.06
CA GLU A 214 -1.64 21.31 -6.44
C GLU A 214 -1.24 21.51 -4.97
N PHE A 215 -1.16 20.43 -4.17
CA PHE A 215 -0.68 20.53 -2.80
C PHE A 215 0.73 21.11 -2.71
N VAL A 216 1.64 20.68 -3.58
CA VAL A 216 3.03 21.16 -3.61
C VAL A 216 3.07 22.66 -3.97
N ALA A 217 2.26 23.10 -4.95
CA ALA A 217 2.20 24.49 -5.38
C ALA A 217 1.63 25.39 -4.29
N ASP A 218 0.44 25.08 -3.76
CA ASP A 218 -0.27 25.91 -2.80
C ASP A 218 0.47 26.02 -1.47
N SER A 219 1.06 24.92 -1.01
CA SER A 219 1.85 24.91 0.24
C SER A 219 3.23 25.53 0.09
N ALA A 220 3.72 25.72 -1.14
CA ALA A 220 5.08 26.08 -1.45
C ALA A 220 6.11 25.19 -0.70
N LEU A 221 5.82 23.88 -0.66
CA LEU A 221 6.59 22.89 0.11
C LEU A 221 8.02 22.77 -0.43
N LEU A 222 8.19 22.67 -1.74
CA LEU A 222 9.48 22.38 -2.37
C LEU A 222 10.31 23.65 -2.59
N HIS A 223 11.64 23.52 -2.51
CA HIS A 223 12.54 24.54 -2.95
C HIS A 223 12.39 24.75 -4.47
N LYS A 224 12.38 26.03 -4.92
CA LYS A 224 12.22 26.40 -6.34
C LYS A 224 13.25 25.75 -7.28
N LYS A 225 14.45 25.43 -6.78
CA LYS A 225 15.52 24.77 -7.54
C LYS A 225 15.66 23.29 -7.21
N ARG A 226 14.62 22.65 -6.66
CA ARG A 226 14.65 21.23 -6.37
C ARG A 226 14.76 20.45 -7.67
N LYS A 227 15.75 19.54 -7.75
CA LYS A 227 15.87 18.61 -8.87
C LYS A 227 14.67 17.69 -8.88
N MET A 228 14.04 17.56 -10.01
CA MET A 228 12.92 16.64 -10.26
C MET A 228 13.27 15.80 -11.47
N LEU A 229 13.15 14.50 -11.34
CA LEU A 229 13.46 13.53 -12.39
C LEU A 229 12.16 12.93 -12.87
N SER A 230 11.99 12.82 -14.18
CA SER A 230 10.82 12.16 -14.77
C SER A 230 10.83 10.68 -14.46
N LYS A 231 9.67 10.14 -14.19
CA LYS A 231 9.44 8.72 -13.95
C LYS A 231 8.02 8.37 -14.34
N GLU A 232 7.85 7.26 -15.04
CA GLU A 232 6.53 6.66 -15.22
C GLU A 232 6.10 5.94 -13.92
N GLY A 233 4.83 6.04 -13.59
CA GLY A 233 4.22 5.31 -12.48
C GLY A 233 3.02 4.54 -12.95
N GLU A 234 2.72 3.46 -12.26
CA GLU A 234 1.63 2.56 -12.58
C GLU A 234 0.70 2.36 -11.39
N GLY A 235 -0.55 2.13 -11.68
CA GLY A 235 -1.55 1.81 -10.68
C GLY A 235 -2.89 1.45 -11.29
N VAL A 236 -3.92 1.37 -10.47
CA VAL A 236 -5.27 1.11 -10.94
C VAL A 236 -5.68 2.20 -11.93
N GLY A 237 -6.02 1.79 -13.14
CA GLY A 237 -6.37 2.67 -14.25
C GLY A 237 -5.31 2.76 -15.35
N GLY A 238 -4.05 2.38 -15.10
CA GLY A 238 -2.96 2.36 -16.07
C GLY A 238 -1.71 3.10 -15.61
N LYS A 239 -1.07 3.79 -16.56
CA LYS A 239 0.19 4.52 -16.38
C LYS A 239 -0.04 6.02 -16.22
N ILE A 240 0.84 6.68 -15.47
CA ILE A 240 0.87 8.14 -15.33
C ILE A 240 2.30 8.67 -15.29
N ASP A 241 2.47 9.90 -15.76
CA ASP A 241 3.73 10.62 -15.62
C ASP A 241 3.86 11.22 -14.21
N MET A 242 4.99 10.95 -13.59
CA MET A 242 5.34 11.49 -12.28
C MET A 242 6.72 12.12 -12.28
N HIS A 243 7.00 12.89 -11.25
CA HIS A 243 8.33 13.41 -10.99
C HIS A 243 8.79 12.91 -9.63
N VAL A 244 9.99 12.36 -9.57
CA VAL A 244 10.62 11.97 -8.30
C VAL A 244 11.61 13.02 -7.84
N THR A 245 11.57 13.31 -6.57
CA THR A 245 12.49 14.22 -5.89
C THR A 245 12.75 13.72 -4.47
N VAL A 246 13.58 14.42 -3.71
CA VAL A 246 13.86 14.08 -2.30
C VAL A 246 13.53 15.26 -1.42
N ILE A 247 12.61 15.09 -0.46
CA ILE A 247 12.32 16.10 0.56
C ILE A 247 13.14 15.88 1.82
N ARG A 248 13.38 16.94 2.59
CA ARG A 248 14.26 16.91 3.75
C ARG A 248 13.78 16.03 4.88
N GLU A 249 12.45 16.00 5.13
CA GLU A 249 11.90 15.32 6.30
C GLU A 249 10.43 14.94 6.12
N VAL A 250 10.09 13.74 6.59
CA VAL A 250 8.72 13.29 6.84
C VAL A 250 8.62 12.87 8.29
N LYS A 251 7.56 13.30 8.99
CA LYS A 251 7.28 12.90 10.37
C LYS A 251 5.91 12.26 10.47
N LEU A 252 5.88 11.02 10.97
CA LEU A 252 4.68 10.24 11.27
C LEU A 252 4.63 9.95 12.77
N GLY A 253 3.70 10.59 13.48
CA GLY A 253 3.70 10.53 14.95
C GLY A 253 5.04 11.01 15.54
N PRO A 254 5.72 10.22 16.39
CA PRO A 254 7.05 10.56 16.92
C PRO A 254 8.19 10.25 15.93
N TYR A 255 7.94 9.44 14.90
CA TYR A 255 8.94 8.92 13.98
C TYR A 255 9.29 9.94 12.91
N LYS A 256 10.59 10.02 12.62
CA LYS A 256 11.16 11.02 11.70
C LYS A 256 12.06 10.34 10.69
N PHE A 257 11.77 10.59 9.41
CA PHE A 257 12.55 10.15 8.27
C PHE A 257 13.19 11.35 7.58
N ARG A 258 14.42 11.21 7.13
CA ARG A 258 15.17 12.26 6.45
C ARG A 258 15.52 11.86 5.04
N ALA A 259 15.68 12.86 4.18
CA ALA A 259 16.01 12.66 2.78
C ALA A 259 15.06 11.64 2.11
N VAL A 260 13.76 11.93 2.14
CA VAL A 260 12.71 10.97 1.76
C VAL A 260 12.38 11.12 0.28
N PRO A 261 12.47 10.04 -0.52
CA PRO A 261 12.00 10.02 -1.90
C PRO A 261 10.53 10.37 -1.95
N THR A 262 10.20 11.29 -2.86
CA THR A 262 8.85 11.84 -2.92
C THR A 262 8.44 11.99 -4.37
N TYR A 263 7.29 11.45 -4.70
CA TYR A 263 6.71 11.51 -6.03
C TYR A 263 5.72 12.68 -6.10
N VAL A 264 5.76 13.42 -7.17
CA VAL A 264 4.82 14.51 -7.47
C VAL A 264 4.12 14.20 -8.78
N PHE A 265 2.80 14.21 -8.77
CA PHE A 265 2.00 13.87 -9.93
C PHE A 265 0.82 14.84 -10.12
N ASP A 266 0.27 14.87 -11.32
CA ASP A 266 -0.94 15.62 -11.64
C ASP A 266 -2.16 14.74 -11.31
N ASP A 267 -2.87 15.07 -10.23
CA ASP A 267 -4.01 14.28 -9.73
C ASP A 267 -5.30 14.57 -10.51
N VAL A 268 -5.26 14.30 -11.81
CA VAL A 268 -6.36 14.58 -12.76
C VAL A 268 -7.67 13.91 -12.33
N TYR A 269 -7.59 12.75 -11.69
CA TYR A 269 -8.74 11.99 -11.25
C TYR A 269 -9.12 12.24 -9.79
N ASN A 270 -8.44 13.17 -9.13
CA ASN A 270 -8.67 13.55 -7.74
C ASN A 270 -8.62 12.35 -6.76
N VAL A 271 -7.62 11.50 -6.92
CA VAL A 271 -7.39 10.32 -6.08
C VAL A 271 -7.01 10.73 -4.66
N THR A 272 -6.18 11.78 -4.55
CA THR A 272 -5.78 12.33 -3.24
C THR A 272 -6.85 13.24 -2.64
N SER A 273 -7.93 13.53 -3.39
CA SER A 273 -9.03 14.39 -2.90
C SER A 273 -8.54 15.73 -2.33
N TYR A 274 -7.59 16.38 -3.01
CA TYR A 274 -7.12 17.72 -2.63
C TYR A 274 -8.28 18.75 -2.72
N PRO A 275 -8.44 19.69 -1.78
CA PRO A 275 -7.53 20.04 -0.67
C PRO A 275 -7.73 19.22 0.61
N TYR A 276 -8.55 18.17 0.62
CA TYR A 276 -8.78 17.34 1.80
C TYR A 276 -7.52 16.55 2.22
N LEU A 277 -6.80 15.97 1.25
CA LEU A 277 -5.51 15.30 1.45
C LEU A 277 -4.41 16.00 0.67
N GLY A 278 -3.18 16.00 1.19
CA GLY A 278 -1.99 16.45 0.47
C GLY A 278 -1.37 15.37 -0.42
N GLY A 279 -1.81 14.12 -0.25
CA GLY A 279 -1.25 12.97 -0.95
C GLY A 279 -1.41 11.67 -0.15
N LEU A 280 -0.46 10.75 -0.30
CA LEU A 280 -0.39 9.50 0.46
C LEU A 280 0.99 9.27 1.07
N ILE A 281 1.02 8.46 2.15
CA ILE A 281 2.22 7.81 2.67
C ILE A 281 2.15 6.33 2.32
N GLY A 282 3.18 5.85 1.63
CA GLY A 282 3.21 4.50 1.08
C GLY A 282 4.07 3.53 1.88
N ASN A 283 4.09 2.30 1.37
CA ASN A 283 4.62 1.17 2.12
C ASN A 283 6.15 1.16 2.22
N ASP A 284 6.88 1.89 1.39
CA ASP A 284 8.33 1.98 1.56
C ASP A 284 8.75 2.73 2.86
N ILE A 285 7.84 3.56 3.43
CA ILE A 285 7.96 4.04 4.81
C ILE A 285 7.30 3.07 5.78
N LEU A 286 6.08 2.60 5.48
CA LEU A 286 5.24 1.87 6.44
C LEU A 286 5.79 0.49 6.77
N ARG A 287 6.45 -0.20 5.83
CA ARG A 287 7.14 -1.49 6.03
C ARG A 287 8.28 -1.46 7.06
N ARG A 288 8.70 -0.28 7.48
CA ARG A 288 9.70 -0.07 8.53
C ARG A 288 9.15 -0.25 9.95
N PHE A 289 7.87 -0.65 10.01
CA PHE A 289 7.17 -0.95 11.25
C PHE A 289 6.45 -2.29 11.13
N ASN A 290 6.54 -3.09 12.19
CA ASN A 290 5.53 -4.11 12.42
C ASN A 290 4.26 -3.40 12.89
N THR A 291 3.13 -3.68 12.25
CA THR A 291 1.93 -2.86 12.40
C THR A 291 0.75 -3.67 12.90
N ILE A 292 -0.06 -3.11 13.78
CA ILE A 292 -1.36 -3.68 14.19
C ILE A 292 -2.45 -2.74 13.70
N LEU A 293 -3.28 -3.21 12.79
CA LEU A 293 -4.41 -2.48 12.23
C LEU A 293 -5.69 -2.92 12.91
N ASN A 294 -6.34 -2.05 13.64
CA ASN A 294 -7.65 -2.28 14.24
C ASN A 294 -8.61 -1.19 13.74
N TYR A 295 -9.32 -1.50 12.68
CA TYR A 295 -10.24 -0.57 12.04
C TYR A 295 -11.44 -0.22 12.90
N ALA A 296 -11.97 -1.18 13.66
CA ALA A 296 -13.13 -0.96 14.53
C ALA A 296 -12.84 0.09 15.62
N LYS A 297 -11.62 0.08 16.17
CA LYS A 297 -11.18 1.05 17.18
C LYS A 297 -10.45 2.26 16.60
N LYS A 298 -10.25 2.28 15.28
CA LYS A 298 -9.43 3.29 14.57
C LYS A 298 -8.02 3.38 15.18
N ASP A 299 -7.45 2.23 15.52
CA ASP A 299 -6.14 2.09 16.14
C ASP A 299 -5.15 1.48 15.15
N PHE A 300 -4.15 2.25 14.75
CA PHE A 300 -3.01 1.76 13.98
C PHE A 300 -1.77 1.87 14.85
N TYR A 301 -1.30 0.73 15.33
CA TYR A 301 -0.16 0.67 16.24
C TYR A 301 1.11 0.31 15.49
N LEU A 302 2.11 1.18 15.53
CA LEU A 302 3.37 1.04 14.81
C LEU A 302 4.50 0.68 15.78
N ILE A 303 5.24 -0.38 15.49
CA ILE A 303 6.42 -0.81 16.24
C ILE A 303 7.61 -0.77 15.28
N PRO A 304 8.62 0.09 15.48
CA PRO A 304 9.83 0.06 14.65
C PRO A 304 10.41 -1.35 14.59
N ASN A 305 10.68 -1.83 13.38
CA ASN A 305 11.23 -3.15 13.13
C ASN A 305 12.73 -3.06 12.74
N SER A 306 13.34 -4.19 12.34
CA SER A 306 14.75 -4.24 11.96
C SER A 306 15.10 -3.33 10.78
N HIS A 307 14.11 -3.01 9.92
CA HIS A 307 14.25 -2.16 8.74
C HIS A 307 14.03 -0.66 9.01
N TYR A 308 13.74 -0.27 10.26
CA TYR A 308 13.45 1.14 10.59
C TYR A 308 14.56 2.10 10.21
N GLY A 309 15.81 1.68 10.37
CA GLY A 309 17.00 2.46 10.06
C GLY A 309 17.56 2.27 8.66
N ASP A 310 16.97 1.42 7.83
CA ASP A 310 17.45 1.17 6.48
C ASP A 310 17.49 2.48 5.68
N PRO A 311 18.50 2.68 4.82
CA PRO A 311 18.48 3.79 3.88
C PRO A 311 17.28 3.63 2.95
N PHE A 312 16.82 4.73 2.37
CA PHE A 312 15.87 4.66 1.28
C PHE A 312 16.61 4.27 -0.01
N ASP A 313 15.97 3.51 -0.88
CA ASP A 313 16.53 3.11 -2.16
C ASP A 313 16.40 4.28 -3.15
N TYR A 314 17.48 5.04 -3.35
CA TYR A 314 17.41 6.27 -4.17
C TYR A 314 18.16 6.19 -5.47
N SER A 315 18.49 5.04 -5.95
CA SER A 315 19.15 5.01 -7.24
C SER A 315 18.18 5.40 -8.35
N TYR A 316 18.69 6.10 -9.32
CA TYR A 316 17.97 6.51 -10.51
C TYR A 316 18.71 6.00 -11.74
N SER A 317 18.14 5.00 -12.37
CA SER A 317 18.58 4.47 -13.67
C SER A 317 17.88 5.16 -14.84
N GLY A 318 16.64 5.56 -14.62
CA GLY A 318 15.74 6.09 -15.64
C GLY A 318 15.07 5.00 -16.48
N ILE A 319 15.01 3.75 -15.99
CA ILE A 319 14.29 2.67 -16.69
C ILE A 319 13.17 2.13 -15.84
N GLU A 320 12.09 1.73 -16.50
CA GLU A 320 11.07 0.86 -15.96
C GLU A 320 11.12 -0.49 -16.64
N LEU A 321 11.03 -1.54 -15.85
CA LEU A 321 11.04 -2.92 -16.32
C LEU A 321 9.68 -3.56 -16.07
N TYR A 322 9.19 -4.28 -17.09
CA TYR A 322 7.95 -5.05 -17.03
C TYR A 322 8.18 -6.51 -17.38
N PHE A 323 7.37 -7.37 -16.79
CA PHE A 323 7.29 -8.78 -17.17
C PHE A 323 6.07 -8.95 -18.09
N VAL A 324 6.33 -9.23 -19.37
CA VAL A 324 5.30 -9.36 -20.40
C VAL A 324 5.57 -10.63 -21.21
N GLU A 325 4.57 -11.50 -21.32
CA GLU A 325 4.62 -12.72 -22.13
C GLU A 325 5.86 -13.61 -21.87
N GLY A 326 6.29 -13.67 -20.61
CA GLY A 326 7.44 -14.48 -20.20
C GLY A 326 8.80 -13.81 -20.34
N TYR A 327 8.83 -12.55 -20.76
CA TYR A 327 10.06 -11.76 -20.92
C TYR A 327 10.08 -10.54 -19.99
N ILE A 328 11.27 -10.18 -19.55
CA ILE A 328 11.48 -8.90 -18.89
C ILE A 328 11.87 -7.89 -19.97
N ILE A 329 11.06 -6.87 -20.16
CA ILE A 329 11.25 -5.84 -21.17
C ILE A 329 11.51 -4.48 -20.53
N VAL A 330 12.23 -3.64 -21.24
CA VAL A 330 12.34 -2.21 -20.94
C VAL A 330 11.08 -1.53 -21.43
N GLY A 331 10.22 -1.07 -20.53
CA GLY A 331 8.94 -0.45 -20.87
C GLY A 331 8.98 1.07 -20.94
N ASP A 332 9.98 1.71 -20.30
CA ASP A 332 10.23 3.16 -20.38
C ASP A 332 11.71 3.46 -20.17
N VAL A 333 12.21 4.45 -20.89
CA VAL A 333 13.56 5.02 -20.72
C VAL A 333 13.44 6.52 -20.60
N ALA A 334 13.54 7.01 -19.36
CA ALA A 334 13.39 8.44 -19.08
C ALA A 334 14.45 9.28 -19.81
N LYS A 335 14.01 10.39 -20.39
CA LYS A 335 14.88 11.36 -21.06
C LYS A 335 15.95 11.90 -20.11
N ASP A 336 17.15 12.13 -20.63
CA ASP A 336 18.34 12.62 -19.90
C ASP A 336 18.76 11.72 -18.74
N SER A 337 18.39 10.42 -18.79
CA SER A 337 18.75 9.43 -17.79
C SER A 337 20.07 8.74 -18.06
N PRO A 338 20.68 8.07 -17.05
CA PRO A 338 21.86 7.24 -17.26
C PRO A 338 21.67 6.10 -18.27
N ALA A 339 20.47 5.54 -18.30
CA ALA A 339 20.15 4.43 -19.21
C ALA A 339 19.99 4.92 -20.66
N GLU A 340 19.32 6.06 -20.89
CA GLU A 340 19.22 6.67 -22.22
C GLU A 340 20.61 7.02 -22.76
N ALA A 341 21.44 7.69 -21.95
CA ALA A 341 22.81 8.05 -22.31
C ALA A 341 23.69 6.84 -22.66
N ALA A 342 23.39 5.66 -22.12
CA ALA A 342 24.05 4.39 -22.42
C ALA A 342 23.49 3.69 -23.68
N GLY A 343 22.43 4.23 -24.28
CA GLY A 343 21.82 3.71 -25.49
C GLY A 343 20.80 2.59 -25.28
N LEU A 344 20.27 2.44 -24.06
CA LEU A 344 19.13 1.57 -23.80
C LEU A 344 17.89 2.13 -24.49
N LYS A 345 17.01 1.25 -24.94
CA LYS A 345 15.76 1.63 -25.63
C LYS A 345 14.57 0.87 -25.05
N GLU A 346 13.41 1.46 -25.22
CA GLU A 346 12.15 0.76 -25.00
C GLU A 346 12.08 -0.49 -25.87
N GLU A 347 11.36 -1.50 -25.41
CA GLU A 347 11.22 -2.83 -26.03
C GLU A 347 12.50 -3.68 -26.03
N ASP A 348 13.65 -3.22 -25.49
CA ASP A 348 14.80 -4.08 -25.26
C ASP A 348 14.39 -5.22 -24.29
N ILE A 349 14.64 -6.47 -24.67
CA ILE A 349 14.39 -7.62 -23.81
C ILE A 349 15.61 -7.82 -22.91
N VAL A 350 15.43 -7.75 -21.60
CA VAL A 350 16.51 -7.90 -20.63
C VAL A 350 16.80 -9.36 -20.36
N ILE A 351 17.95 -9.83 -20.81
CA ILE A 351 18.42 -11.21 -20.62
C ILE A 351 19.12 -11.38 -19.28
N ALA A 352 19.91 -10.38 -18.87
CA ALA A 352 20.59 -10.39 -17.59
C ALA A 352 20.84 -8.98 -17.05
N VAL A 353 20.87 -8.87 -15.72
CA VAL A 353 21.35 -7.69 -14.99
C VAL A 353 22.60 -8.11 -14.21
N ASN A 354 23.73 -7.46 -14.48
CA ASN A 354 25.05 -7.89 -14.01
C ASN A 354 25.31 -9.36 -14.44
N ASN A 355 25.55 -10.25 -13.50
CA ASN A 355 25.73 -11.68 -13.80
C ASN A 355 24.50 -12.51 -13.40
N ASN A 356 23.36 -11.87 -13.19
CA ASN A 356 22.11 -12.52 -12.82
C ASN A 356 21.28 -12.81 -14.07
N PHE A 357 21.05 -14.08 -14.38
CA PHE A 357 20.25 -14.60 -15.50
C PHE A 357 18.94 -15.24 -15.01
N SER A 358 18.52 -14.98 -13.77
CA SER A 358 17.38 -15.68 -13.16
C SER A 358 16.04 -15.37 -13.82
N GLN A 359 15.95 -14.35 -14.67
CA GLN A 359 14.69 -13.82 -15.22
C GLN A 359 13.68 -13.45 -14.13
N ASN A 360 14.19 -13.00 -12.97
CA ASN A 360 13.38 -12.55 -11.86
C ASN A 360 13.33 -11.03 -11.84
N LEU A 361 12.17 -10.45 -12.18
CA LEU A 361 11.97 -9.01 -12.29
C LEU A 361 12.29 -8.27 -10.98
N ASN A 362 11.85 -8.82 -9.84
CA ASN A 362 12.08 -8.21 -8.54
C ASN A 362 13.59 -8.12 -8.21
N GLN A 363 14.34 -9.19 -8.47
CA GLN A 363 15.80 -9.18 -8.30
C GLN A 363 16.49 -8.16 -9.23
N TYR A 364 16.00 -8.02 -10.46
CA TYR A 364 16.53 -7.03 -11.41
C TYR A 364 16.23 -5.59 -10.93
N LYS A 365 15.02 -5.32 -10.47
CA LYS A 365 14.65 -4.04 -9.89
C LYS A 365 15.51 -3.70 -8.66
N ILE A 366 15.74 -4.65 -7.76
CA ILE A 366 16.63 -4.47 -6.60
C ILE A 366 18.07 -4.15 -7.06
N ALA A 367 18.61 -4.85 -8.03
CA ALA A 367 19.96 -4.58 -8.54
C ALA A 367 20.09 -3.16 -9.13
N LEU A 368 19.02 -2.67 -9.78
CA LEU A 368 18.98 -1.31 -10.34
C LEU A 368 18.85 -0.21 -9.29
N GLN A 369 18.43 -0.53 -8.07
CA GLN A 369 18.25 0.44 -6.99
C GLN A 369 19.53 0.72 -6.18
N ALA A 370 20.59 -0.06 -6.34
CA ALA A 370 21.83 0.13 -5.59
C ALA A 370 22.57 1.40 -6.04
N PRO A 371 22.67 2.46 -5.21
CA PRO A 371 23.20 3.75 -5.65
C PRO A 371 24.69 3.69 -5.97
N ASN A 372 25.11 4.51 -6.95
CA ASN A 372 26.49 4.65 -7.38
C ASN A 372 27.19 3.39 -7.91
N GLN A 373 26.44 2.33 -8.17
CA GLN A 373 26.98 1.11 -8.79
C GLN A 373 27.00 1.22 -10.31
N ARG A 374 27.91 0.48 -10.91
CA ARG A 374 27.89 0.25 -12.36
C ARG A 374 27.02 -0.95 -12.64
N ILE A 375 26.00 -0.74 -13.45
CA ILE A 375 25.09 -1.77 -13.92
C ILE A 375 25.52 -2.21 -15.33
N LYS A 376 25.53 -3.51 -15.53
CA LYS A 376 25.76 -4.15 -16.83
C LYS A 376 24.48 -4.88 -17.21
N LEU A 377 23.85 -4.51 -18.30
CA LEU A 377 22.71 -5.20 -18.88
C LEU A 377 23.14 -5.99 -20.11
N ILE A 378 22.65 -7.21 -20.23
CA ILE A 378 22.62 -7.93 -21.49
C ILE A 378 21.19 -7.86 -21.98
N VAL A 379 20.99 -7.22 -23.13
CA VAL A 379 19.66 -7.07 -23.72
C VAL A 379 19.63 -7.68 -25.11
N ARG A 380 18.46 -8.15 -25.54
CA ARG A 380 18.18 -8.56 -26.91
C ARG A 380 17.34 -7.45 -27.57
N ARG A 381 17.84 -6.90 -28.64
CA ARG A 381 17.17 -5.90 -29.49
C ARG A 381 16.97 -6.50 -30.89
N GLY A 382 15.74 -6.91 -31.19
CA GLY A 382 15.48 -7.77 -32.36
C GLY A 382 16.23 -9.12 -32.23
N GLU A 383 17.11 -9.42 -33.14
CA GLU A 383 17.94 -10.66 -33.13
C GLU A 383 19.34 -10.45 -32.51
N GLU A 384 19.72 -9.21 -32.19
CA GLU A 384 21.05 -8.89 -31.69
C GLU A 384 21.12 -8.87 -30.17
N LEU A 385 22.15 -9.47 -29.60
CA LEU A 385 22.51 -9.28 -28.19
C LEU A 385 23.44 -8.09 -28.06
N LYS A 386 23.10 -7.21 -27.10
CA LYS A 386 23.85 -5.99 -26.77
C LYS A 386 24.23 -6.00 -25.31
N GLU A 387 25.46 -5.60 -25.04
CA GLU A 387 25.93 -5.29 -23.70
C GLU A 387 25.85 -3.77 -23.50
N ILE A 388 25.07 -3.33 -22.51
CA ILE A 388 24.88 -1.94 -22.16
C ILE A 388 25.33 -1.74 -20.71
N SER A 389 26.21 -0.77 -20.48
CA SER A 389 26.73 -0.49 -19.14
C SER A 389 26.61 0.99 -18.81
N PHE A 390 26.07 1.28 -17.63
CA PHE A 390 25.97 2.64 -17.10
C PHE A 390 26.13 2.67 -15.58
N LYS A 391 26.39 3.85 -15.05
CA LYS A 391 26.43 4.05 -13.60
C LYS A 391 25.07 4.57 -13.15
N VAL A 392 24.47 3.89 -12.19
CA VAL A 392 23.23 4.36 -11.56
C VAL A 392 23.55 5.61 -10.74
N SER A 393 22.82 6.69 -10.96
CA SER A 393 23.01 7.94 -10.23
C SER A 393 22.16 7.97 -8.96
N SER A 394 22.59 8.76 -7.97
CA SER A 394 21.74 9.11 -6.83
C SER A 394 20.75 10.18 -7.23
N ILE A 395 19.53 10.14 -6.67
CA ILE A 395 18.53 11.22 -6.81
C ILE A 395 18.77 12.37 -5.83
N LEU A 396 19.73 12.25 -4.93
CA LEU A 396 20.13 13.27 -3.97
C LEU A 396 20.91 14.40 -4.61
#